data_b81aa0856528386e3b77bc9a6d4d4d6e
#
_entry.id   b81aa0856528386e3b77bc9a6d4d4d6e
#
_cell.length_a   1.000
_cell.length_b   1.000
_cell.length_c   1.000
_cell.angle_alpha   90.00
_cell.angle_beta   90.00
_cell.angle_gamma   90.00
#
_symmetry.space_group_name_H-M   'P 1'
#
loop_
_entity.id
_entity.type
_entity.pdbx_description
1 polymer ?
#
loop_
_entity_poly.entity_id
_entity_poly.type
_entity_poly.pdbx_seq_one_letter_code
_entity_poly.pdbx_strand_id
1 'polypeptide(L)'
;MTKKTVPVQVQSDLLWEPRSIFWGARLQIAREFRELTQKTLADKVSASPALISLCEAGIKSPSLDLVQAFGEVLGFEPEFFSHEVGDLFHEEQCSFRHRRSAQERVKAKIRAHATLIGMVIGRLKSLLRFPSQDIPCFPLSRGTASEVEEAAESCRKHWKLGIDGPLMQVGRVFERAGVVIVPHLVNTTKIDAFSRCGPTAVIFLNKTIKSPSRWNFDICHEGGHLVMHGGIQTGSIETERAADRFASAFLMPKRAFSRDFSMGDAADWKHIFAMKRRWNASAAAIVRRAFDLGLIDAVRYRKAYKQMSFQKWTVKGEPEEPAFQEPELLADALISLGTRVKVTIDDLRQQLHFTPETFREVTGVVVPPAKLKLSPVIPFSR
;
A
#
# COMPACT_ATOMS: atom_id res chain seq x y z
N MET A 1 -39.16 -64.54 14.55
CA MET A 1 -37.80 -63.99 14.51
C MET A 1 -37.83 -62.57 13.93
N THR A 2 -37.94 -61.60 14.80
CA THR A 2 -38.06 -60.15 14.48
C THR A 2 -36.68 -59.53 14.48
N LYS A 3 -36.21 -59.07 13.31
CA LYS A 3 -34.98 -58.32 13.18
C LYS A 3 -35.19 -56.91 13.71
N LYS A 4 -34.51 -56.59 14.81
CA LYS A 4 -34.38 -55.21 15.33
C LYS A 4 -33.49 -54.42 14.39
N THR A 5 -34.04 -53.39 13.75
CA THR A 5 -33.31 -52.34 13.03
C THR A 5 -32.68 -51.41 14.08
N VAL A 6 -31.34 -51.33 14.08
CA VAL A 6 -30.57 -50.34 14.84
C VAL A 6 -30.61 -49.01 14.07
N PRO A 7 -30.96 -47.89 14.68
CA PRO A 7 -30.92 -46.61 13.98
C PRO A 7 -29.46 -46.22 13.75
N VAL A 8 -29.11 -45.91 12.50
CA VAL A 8 -27.87 -45.28 12.11
C VAL A 8 -27.91 -43.86 12.68
N GLN A 9 -27.15 -43.65 13.73
CA GLN A 9 -26.84 -42.33 14.27
C GLN A 9 -25.98 -41.62 13.20
N VAL A 10 -26.57 -40.65 12.51
CA VAL A 10 -25.85 -39.72 11.64
C VAL A 10 -24.93 -38.92 12.56
N GLN A 11 -23.66 -39.26 12.56
CA GLN A 11 -22.61 -38.43 13.13
C GLN A 11 -22.45 -37.16 12.27
N SER A 12 -23.32 -36.19 12.55
CA SER A 12 -23.07 -34.80 12.21
C SER A 12 -22.17 -34.23 13.28
N ASP A 13 -20.90 -34.23 13.15
CA ASP A 13 -19.97 -33.35 13.82
C ASP A 13 -18.56 -33.76 13.41
N LEU A 14 -18.23 -33.51 12.13
CA LEU A 14 -16.88 -33.16 11.77
C LEU A 14 -16.65 -31.73 12.29
N LEU A 15 -16.61 -31.64 13.62
CA LEU A 15 -16.09 -30.46 14.29
C LEU A 15 -14.67 -30.25 13.77
N TRP A 16 -14.49 -29.17 13.02
CA TRP A 16 -13.18 -28.65 12.70
C TRP A 16 -12.32 -28.66 13.98
N GLU A 17 -11.27 -29.47 14.01
CA GLU A 17 -10.30 -29.49 15.10
C GLU A 17 -9.15 -28.53 14.77
N PRO A 18 -9.13 -27.29 15.30
CA PRO A 18 -8.07 -26.30 15.03
C PRO A 18 -6.69 -26.75 15.53
N ARG A 19 -6.62 -27.85 16.28
CA ARG A 19 -5.37 -28.38 16.84
C ARG A 19 -4.41 -28.96 15.81
N SER A 20 -4.89 -29.29 14.62
CA SER A 20 -4.05 -29.93 13.59
C SER A 20 -3.28 -28.91 12.74
N ILE A 21 -3.76 -27.66 12.60
CA ILE A 21 -3.13 -26.65 11.74
C ILE A 21 -3.24 -25.28 12.40
N PHE A 22 -2.15 -24.81 12.98
CA PHE A 22 -2.03 -23.45 13.51
C PHE A 22 -0.76 -22.80 12.96
N TRP A 23 -0.92 -21.68 12.28
CA TRP A 23 0.19 -20.95 11.66
C TRP A 23 0.61 -19.78 12.55
N GLY A 24 1.69 -19.94 13.31
CA GLY A 24 2.20 -18.93 14.24
C GLY A 24 2.52 -17.59 13.56
N ALA A 25 2.96 -17.62 12.29
CA ALA A 25 3.18 -16.42 11.50
C ALA A 25 1.90 -15.57 11.33
N ARG A 26 0.71 -16.19 11.27
CA ARG A 26 -0.57 -15.48 11.25
C ARG A 26 -0.85 -14.75 12.56
N LEU A 27 -0.51 -15.38 13.69
CA LEU A 27 -0.61 -14.75 15.00
C LEU A 27 0.31 -13.53 15.10
N GLN A 28 1.56 -13.67 14.65
CA GLN A 28 2.52 -12.58 14.63
C GLN A 28 2.01 -11.40 13.78
N ILE A 29 1.54 -11.66 12.55
CA ILE A 29 0.98 -10.64 11.64
C ILE A 29 -0.20 -9.92 12.31
N ALA A 30 -1.15 -10.65 12.87
CA ALA A 30 -2.32 -10.06 13.52
C ALA A 30 -1.94 -9.19 14.73
N ARG A 31 -0.99 -9.66 15.54
CA ARG A 31 -0.48 -8.91 16.70
C ARG A 31 0.27 -7.64 16.26
N GLU A 32 1.16 -7.75 15.28
CA GLU A 32 1.92 -6.61 14.76
C GLU A 32 1.01 -5.57 14.11
N PHE A 33 -0.02 -6.01 13.40
CA PHE A 33 -1.05 -5.12 12.83
C PHE A 33 -1.76 -4.30 13.92
N ARG A 34 -2.02 -4.90 15.09
CA ARG A 34 -2.61 -4.23 16.27
C ARG A 34 -1.57 -3.47 17.11
N GLU A 35 -0.30 -3.40 16.71
CA GLU A 35 0.79 -2.76 17.46
C GLU A 35 0.97 -3.31 18.88
N LEU A 36 0.62 -4.57 19.12
CA LEU A 36 0.78 -5.22 20.41
C LEU A 36 2.16 -5.88 20.54
N THR A 37 2.75 -5.79 21.73
CA THR A 37 3.89 -6.65 22.09
C THR A 37 3.40 -8.05 22.46
N GLN A 38 4.26 -9.06 22.42
CA GLN A 38 3.93 -10.40 22.91
C GLN A 38 3.42 -10.37 24.35
N LYS A 39 4.05 -9.54 25.22
CA LYS A 39 3.61 -9.32 26.58
C LYS A 39 2.20 -8.75 26.66
N THR A 40 1.93 -7.68 25.91
CA THR A 40 0.60 -7.04 25.92
C THR A 40 -0.50 -7.97 25.40
N LEU A 41 -0.20 -8.80 24.38
CA LEU A 41 -1.14 -9.80 23.89
C LEU A 41 -1.36 -10.87 24.97
N ALA A 42 -0.29 -11.37 25.59
CA ALA A 42 -0.35 -12.37 26.66
C ALA A 42 -1.25 -11.91 27.83
N ASP A 43 -1.06 -10.65 28.27
CA ASP A 43 -1.87 -10.05 29.33
C ASP A 43 -3.37 -10.00 28.95
N LYS A 44 -3.68 -9.69 27.67
CA LYS A 44 -5.06 -9.59 27.17
C LYS A 44 -5.77 -10.94 27.04
N VAL A 45 -5.03 -12.01 26.77
CA VAL A 45 -5.60 -13.38 26.58
C VAL A 45 -5.31 -14.28 27.78
N SER A 46 -4.90 -13.74 28.93
CA SER A 46 -4.57 -14.47 30.15
C SER A 46 -3.59 -15.63 29.94
N ALA A 47 -2.56 -15.40 29.12
CA ALA A 47 -1.49 -16.34 28.81
C ALA A 47 -0.11 -15.82 29.27
N SER A 48 0.92 -16.65 29.15
CA SER A 48 2.29 -16.18 29.39
C SER A 48 2.94 -15.64 28.11
N PRO A 49 3.81 -14.62 28.18
CA PRO A 49 4.56 -14.13 27.02
C PRO A 49 5.39 -15.22 26.33
N ALA A 50 5.93 -16.18 27.11
CA ALA A 50 6.66 -17.32 26.58
C ALA A 50 5.77 -18.22 25.72
N LEU A 51 4.50 -18.45 26.13
CA LEU A 51 3.55 -19.22 25.32
C LEU A 51 3.25 -18.51 23.98
N ILE A 52 3.02 -17.20 24.00
CA ILE A 52 2.80 -16.43 22.77
C ILE A 52 4.00 -16.57 21.82
N SER A 53 5.21 -16.41 22.35
CA SER A 53 6.44 -16.55 21.57
C SER A 53 6.57 -17.95 20.95
N LEU A 54 6.29 -19.02 21.70
CA LEU A 54 6.32 -20.39 21.18
C LEU A 54 5.24 -20.64 20.13
N CYS A 55 4.05 -20.05 20.31
CA CYS A 55 2.97 -20.13 19.32
C CYS A 55 3.36 -19.40 18.01
N GLU A 56 3.91 -18.18 18.10
CA GLU A 56 4.36 -17.44 16.91
C GLU A 56 5.48 -18.15 16.15
N ALA A 57 6.39 -18.80 16.88
CA ALA A 57 7.47 -19.59 16.30
C ALA A 57 7.00 -20.95 15.71
N GLY A 58 5.72 -21.31 15.86
CA GLY A 58 5.18 -22.61 15.41
C GLY A 58 5.66 -23.80 16.22
N ILE A 59 6.30 -23.57 17.39
CA ILE A 59 6.83 -24.63 18.26
C ILE A 59 5.73 -25.24 19.12
N LYS A 60 4.70 -24.45 19.47
CA LYS A 60 3.58 -24.90 20.28
C LYS A 60 2.25 -24.47 19.68
N SER A 61 1.33 -25.42 19.59
CA SER A 61 -0.05 -25.14 19.19
C SER A 61 -0.85 -24.63 20.38
N PRO A 62 -1.62 -23.53 20.25
CA PRO A 62 -2.52 -23.05 21.31
C PRO A 62 -3.75 -23.97 21.47
N SER A 63 -4.45 -23.87 22.61
CA SER A 63 -5.77 -24.48 22.79
C SER A 63 -6.82 -23.76 21.96
N LEU A 64 -7.97 -24.39 21.73
CA LEU A 64 -9.11 -23.78 21.04
C LEU A 64 -9.55 -22.47 21.68
N ASP A 65 -9.72 -22.46 23.00
CA ASP A 65 -10.12 -21.28 23.77
C ASP A 65 -9.11 -20.14 23.58
N LEU A 66 -7.82 -20.46 23.49
CA LEU A 66 -6.79 -19.46 23.26
C LEU A 66 -6.81 -18.92 21.82
N VAL A 67 -7.10 -19.75 20.82
CA VAL A 67 -7.31 -19.32 19.43
C VAL A 67 -8.51 -18.38 19.33
N GLN A 68 -9.61 -18.72 20.01
CA GLN A 68 -10.79 -17.86 20.11
C GLN A 68 -10.44 -16.50 20.72
N ALA A 69 -9.73 -16.51 21.86
CA ALA A 69 -9.29 -15.28 22.52
C ALA A 69 -8.36 -14.43 21.62
N PHE A 70 -7.49 -15.08 20.82
CA PHE A 70 -6.69 -14.36 19.81
C PHE A 70 -7.59 -13.67 18.78
N GLY A 71 -8.60 -14.38 18.26
CA GLY A 71 -9.57 -13.84 17.32
C GLY A 71 -10.26 -12.59 17.86
N GLU A 72 -10.82 -12.67 19.06
CA GLU A 72 -11.52 -11.57 19.71
C GLU A 72 -10.63 -10.35 19.95
N VAL A 73 -9.43 -10.57 20.52
CA VAL A 73 -8.49 -9.49 20.86
C VAL A 73 -7.89 -8.84 19.61
N LEU A 74 -7.61 -9.63 18.59
CA LEU A 74 -6.91 -9.16 17.37
C LEU A 74 -7.87 -8.77 16.26
N GLY A 75 -9.16 -9.10 16.35
CA GLY A 75 -10.18 -8.77 15.36
C GLY A 75 -10.10 -9.61 14.10
N PHE A 76 -9.86 -10.90 14.25
CA PHE A 76 -9.88 -11.89 13.17
C PHE A 76 -10.79 -13.06 13.54
N GLU A 77 -11.36 -13.72 12.54
CA GLU A 77 -12.05 -14.99 12.76
C GLU A 77 -11.03 -16.06 13.21
N PRO A 78 -11.35 -17.01 14.09
CA PRO A 78 -10.41 -18.05 14.54
C PRO A 78 -9.75 -18.83 13.40
N GLU A 79 -10.47 -19.07 12.32
CA GLU A 79 -10.02 -19.76 11.11
C GLU A 79 -8.87 -19.03 10.41
N PHE A 80 -8.73 -17.72 10.63
CA PHE A 80 -7.61 -16.93 10.10
C PHE A 80 -6.26 -17.56 10.48
N PHE A 81 -6.13 -18.10 11.67
CA PHE A 81 -4.90 -18.68 12.20
C PHE A 81 -4.60 -20.08 11.68
N SER A 82 -5.52 -20.72 10.96
CA SER A 82 -5.37 -22.07 10.43
C SER A 82 -4.85 -22.15 8.99
N HIS A 83 -4.64 -21.02 8.33
CA HIS A 83 -4.22 -20.96 6.94
C HIS A 83 -2.75 -20.56 6.83
N GLU A 84 -2.04 -21.19 5.88
CA GLU A 84 -0.68 -20.79 5.56
C GLU A 84 -0.63 -19.31 5.14
N VAL A 85 0.43 -18.64 5.56
CA VAL A 85 0.72 -17.31 5.05
C VAL A 85 1.39 -17.50 3.69
N GLY A 86 0.69 -17.13 2.62
CA GLY A 86 1.25 -17.19 1.27
C GLY A 86 2.49 -16.28 1.15
N ASP A 87 2.39 -15.24 0.38
CA ASP A 87 3.48 -14.30 0.12
C ASP A 87 3.68 -13.34 1.32
N LEU A 88 4.59 -13.70 2.25
CA LEU A 88 5.00 -12.83 3.35
C LEU A 88 5.73 -11.59 2.84
N PHE A 89 5.44 -10.45 3.43
CA PHE A 89 6.21 -9.24 3.20
C PHE A 89 7.55 -9.32 3.97
N HIS A 90 8.63 -9.54 3.24
CA HIS A 90 9.99 -9.48 3.79
C HIS A 90 10.51 -8.04 3.73
N GLU A 91 11.23 -7.60 4.77
CA GLU A 91 11.76 -6.23 4.89
C GLU A 91 12.65 -5.85 3.69
N GLU A 92 13.38 -6.82 3.15
CA GLU A 92 14.27 -6.67 1.99
C GLU A 92 13.53 -6.29 0.68
N GLN A 93 12.21 -6.56 0.62
CA GLN A 93 11.37 -6.25 -0.54
C GLN A 93 10.70 -4.88 -0.42
N CYS A 94 10.84 -4.20 0.72
CA CYS A 94 10.19 -2.94 1.00
C CYS A 94 11.17 -1.79 0.92
N SER A 95 10.88 -0.81 0.07
CA SER A 95 11.56 0.48 0.06
C SER A 95 10.88 1.39 1.07
N PHE A 96 11.49 1.58 2.24
CA PHE A 96 10.97 2.53 3.22
C PHE A 96 11.67 3.86 3.07
N ARG A 97 10.95 4.92 2.76
CA ARG A 97 11.48 6.29 2.82
C ARG A 97 11.83 6.62 4.26
N HIS A 98 13.11 6.46 4.60
CA HIS A 98 13.62 6.59 5.96
C HIS A 98 13.55 8.03 6.48
N ARG A 99 12.63 8.27 7.40
CA ARG A 99 13.06 9.00 8.57
C ARG A 99 13.69 7.98 9.52
N ARG A 100 15.00 8.09 9.77
CA ARG A 100 15.82 7.21 10.63
C ARG A 100 15.25 6.91 12.04
N SER A 101 14.09 7.46 12.38
CA SER A 101 13.44 7.39 13.69
C SER A 101 12.14 6.57 13.69
N ALA A 102 11.78 5.85 12.63
CA ALA A 102 10.61 4.97 12.72
C ALA A 102 10.96 3.82 13.66
N GLN A 103 10.25 3.75 14.80
CA GLN A 103 10.41 2.66 15.76
C GLN A 103 10.13 1.33 15.06
N GLU A 104 10.86 0.27 15.40
CA GLU A 104 10.65 -1.09 14.84
C GLU A 104 9.18 -1.54 14.90
N ARG A 105 8.46 -1.12 15.91
CA ARG A 105 7.02 -1.38 16.06
C ARG A 105 6.18 -0.80 14.93
N VAL A 106 6.51 0.41 14.43
CA VAL A 106 5.81 1.02 13.28
C VAL A 106 6.12 0.27 12.01
N LYS A 107 7.37 -0.15 11.81
CA LYS A 107 7.77 -0.96 10.66
C LYS A 107 7.06 -2.32 10.67
N ALA A 108 6.98 -2.98 11.83
CA ALA A 108 6.28 -4.25 12.01
C ALA A 108 4.80 -4.12 11.63
N LYS A 109 4.10 -3.07 12.11
CA LYS A 109 2.71 -2.78 11.74
C LYS A 109 2.55 -2.61 10.23
N ILE A 110 3.45 -1.87 9.59
CA ILE A 110 3.39 -1.62 8.15
C ILE A 110 3.60 -2.93 7.37
N ARG A 111 4.56 -3.76 7.76
CA ARG A 111 4.76 -5.09 7.16
C ARG A 111 3.52 -5.97 7.31
N ALA A 112 2.94 -5.99 8.50
CA ALA A 112 1.71 -6.75 8.78
C ALA A 112 0.55 -6.24 7.91
N HIS A 113 0.34 -4.92 7.83
CA HIS A 113 -0.69 -4.34 6.96
C HIS A 113 -0.45 -4.68 5.48
N ALA A 114 0.79 -4.56 5.02
CA ALA A 114 1.14 -4.91 3.65
C ALA A 114 0.91 -6.40 3.34
N THR A 115 1.16 -7.29 4.30
CA THR A 115 0.84 -8.73 4.16
C THR A 115 -0.67 -8.95 4.07
N LEU A 116 -1.45 -8.32 4.94
CA LEU A 116 -2.92 -8.46 4.95
C LEU A 116 -3.55 -7.94 3.66
N ILE A 117 -3.13 -6.77 3.16
CA ILE A 117 -3.63 -6.26 1.87
C ILE A 117 -3.14 -7.13 0.70
N GLY A 118 -1.95 -7.71 0.80
CA GLY A 118 -1.45 -8.70 -0.15
C GLY A 118 -2.36 -9.92 -0.28
N MET A 119 -2.91 -10.41 0.84
CA MET A 119 -3.91 -11.49 0.83
C MET A 119 -5.20 -11.06 0.10
N VAL A 120 -5.69 -9.84 0.34
CA VAL A 120 -6.85 -9.29 -0.37
C VAL A 120 -6.58 -9.23 -1.87
N ILE A 121 -5.45 -8.63 -2.29
CA ILE A 121 -5.06 -8.51 -3.70
C ILE A 121 -4.89 -9.89 -4.34
N GLY A 122 -4.24 -10.84 -3.65
CA GLY A 122 -4.07 -12.20 -4.13
C GLY A 122 -5.42 -12.89 -4.39
N ARG A 123 -6.38 -12.73 -3.47
CA ARG A 123 -7.73 -13.28 -3.65
C ARG A 123 -8.48 -12.58 -4.79
N LEU A 124 -8.39 -11.25 -4.91
CA LEU A 124 -8.97 -10.52 -6.03
C LEU A 124 -8.40 -10.97 -7.37
N LYS A 125 -7.08 -11.17 -7.47
CA LYS A 125 -6.42 -11.66 -8.70
C LYS A 125 -6.80 -13.09 -9.08
N SER A 126 -7.20 -13.93 -8.13
CA SER A 126 -7.73 -15.26 -8.43
C SER A 126 -9.15 -15.23 -9.00
N LEU A 127 -9.88 -14.13 -8.81
CA LEU A 127 -11.27 -13.95 -9.24
C LEU A 127 -11.41 -13.01 -10.45
N LEU A 128 -10.49 -12.06 -10.61
CA LEU A 128 -10.56 -10.98 -11.59
C LEU A 128 -9.24 -10.88 -12.37
N ARG A 129 -9.33 -10.42 -13.61
CA ARG A 129 -8.13 -10.06 -14.39
C ARG A 129 -7.65 -8.68 -13.99
N PHE A 130 -6.41 -8.62 -13.51
CA PHE A 130 -5.67 -7.39 -13.30
C PHE A 130 -4.78 -7.07 -14.51
N PRO A 131 -4.36 -5.81 -14.70
CA PRO A 131 -3.32 -5.48 -15.66
C PRO A 131 -2.06 -6.33 -15.41
N SER A 132 -1.43 -6.81 -16.46
CA SER A 132 -0.14 -7.50 -16.36
C SER A 132 0.92 -6.54 -15.85
N GLN A 133 1.85 -7.02 -15.03
CA GLN A 133 2.96 -6.22 -14.56
C GLN A 133 3.91 -5.92 -15.73
N ASP A 134 4.00 -4.64 -16.10
CA ASP A 134 4.82 -4.11 -17.19
C ASP A 134 5.68 -2.96 -16.66
N ILE A 135 6.60 -3.29 -15.74
CA ILE A 135 7.50 -2.34 -15.10
C ILE A 135 8.89 -2.53 -15.72
N PRO A 136 9.42 -1.52 -16.46
CA PRO A 136 10.80 -1.57 -16.96
C PRO A 136 11.79 -1.71 -15.81
N CYS A 137 12.84 -2.48 -15.99
CA CYS A 137 13.87 -2.71 -14.98
C CYS A 137 15.20 -2.08 -15.44
N PHE A 138 15.68 -1.09 -14.68
CA PHE A 138 16.97 -0.42 -14.88
C PHE A 138 17.75 -0.46 -13.55
N PRO A 139 18.43 -1.57 -13.21
CA PRO A 139 19.03 -1.73 -11.89
C PRO A 139 20.18 -0.72 -11.66
N LEU A 140 19.94 0.27 -10.82
CA LEU A 140 20.85 1.36 -10.49
C LEU A 140 20.97 1.53 -8.97
N SER A 141 21.92 0.81 -8.34
CA SER A 141 22.14 0.96 -6.90
C SER A 141 22.73 2.33 -6.50
N ARG A 142 23.52 2.94 -7.39
CA ARG A 142 24.19 4.25 -7.23
C ARG A 142 24.20 5.00 -8.55
N GLY A 143 23.05 5.12 -9.19
CA GLY A 143 22.95 5.77 -10.51
C GLY A 143 23.44 7.22 -10.47
N THR A 144 24.26 7.60 -11.48
CA THR A 144 24.58 9.00 -11.75
C THR A 144 23.31 9.79 -12.09
N ALA A 145 23.39 11.10 -12.00
CA ALA A 145 22.26 11.96 -12.37
C ALA A 145 21.75 11.67 -13.79
N SER A 146 22.66 11.40 -14.75
CA SER A 146 22.30 11.12 -16.14
C SER A 146 21.59 9.78 -16.29
N GLU A 147 22.11 8.71 -15.67
CA GLU A 147 21.51 7.37 -15.75
C GLU A 147 20.09 7.35 -15.18
N VAL A 148 19.84 8.07 -14.09
CA VAL A 148 18.50 8.17 -13.50
C VAL A 148 17.54 8.97 -14.40
N GLU A 149 18.02 10.06 -15.03
CA GLU A 149 17.23 10.81 -16.02
C GLU A 149 16.87 9.93 -17.22
N GLU A 150 17.83 9.16 -17.73
CA GLU A 150 17.64 8.22 -18.85
C GLU A 150 16.66 7.10 -18.51
N ALA A 151 16.72 6.55 -17.28
CA ALA A 151 15.76 5.57 -16.79
C ALA A 151 14.33 6.16 -16.76
N ALA A 152 14.16 7.37 -16.25
CA ALA A 152 12.87 8.05 -16.20
C ALA A 152 12.31 8.32 -17.60
N GLU A 153 13.14 8.82 -18.53
CA GLU A 153 12.73 9.02 -19.92
C GLU A 153 12.41 7.71 -20.64
N SER A 154 13.18 6.65 -20.39
CA SER A 154 12.95 5.32 -20.96
C SER A 154 11.62 4.73 -20.48
N CYS A 155 11.25 4.89 -19.19
CA CYS A 155 9.94 4.54 -18.69
C CYS A 155 8.82 5.31 -19.39
N ARG A 156 8.97 6.63 -19.59
CA ARG A 156 7.98 7.43 -20.32
C ARG A 156 7.81 6.98 -21.76
N LYS A 157 8.90 6.62 -22.44
CA LYS A 157 8.87 6.07 -23.81
C LYS A 157 8.20 4.70 -23.84
N HIS A 158 8.58 3.80 -22.93
CA HIS A 158 8.02 2.45 -22.81
C HIS A 158 6.50 2.50 -22.63
N TRP A 159 6.02 3.32 -21.70
CA TRP A 159 4.59 3.50 -21.45
C TRP A 159 3.89 4.48 -22.40
N LYS A 160 4.58 4.97 -23.45
CA LYS A 160 4.04 5.87 -24.49
C LYS A 160 3.41 7.16 -23.93
N LEU A 161 4.02 7.72 -22.88
CA LEU A 161 3.50 8.91 -22.18
C LEU A 161 3.94 10.24 -22.85
N GLY A 162 4.85 10.18 -23.82
CA GLY A 162 5.54 11.36 -24.36
C GLY A 162 6.57 11.93 -23.38
N ILE A 163 7.49 12.74 -23.91
CA ILE A 163 8.58 13.37 -23.17
C ILE A 163 8.49 14.90 -23.13
N ASP A 164 7.49 15.48 -23.78
CA ASP A 164 7.37 16.93 -23.99
C ASP A 164 6.26 17.60 -23.16
N GLY A 165 5.60 16.87 -22.27
CA GLY A 165 4.50 17.39 -21.50
C GLY A 165 4.31 16.77 -20.11
N PRO A 166 3.41 17.35 -19.31
CA PRO A 166 3.08 16.87 -17.96
C PRO A 166 2.31 15.55 -17.97
N LEU A 167 2.32 14.87 -16.84
CA LEU A 167 1.44 13.73 -16.54
C LEU A 167 0.26 14.20 -15.69
N MET A 168 -0.95 13.99 -16.20
CA MET A 168 -2.15 14.44 -15.49
C MET A 168 -2.71 13.39 -14.54
N GLN A 169 -2.52 12.10 -14.83
CA GLN A 169 -3.07 10.97 -14.07
C GLN A 169 -1.94 10.02 -13.66
N VAL A 170 -1.08 10.47 -12.75
CA VAL A 170 0.14 9.75 -12.36
C VAL A 170 -0.20 8.35 -11.82
N GLY A 171 -1.18 8.24 -10.91
CA GLY A 171 -1.59 6.94 -10.35
C GLY A 171 -2.03 5.97 -11.44
N ARG A 172 -2.84 6.44 -12.41
CA ARG A 172 -3.32 5.61 -13.53
C ARG A 172 -2.21 5.07 -14.43
N VAL A 173 -1.10 5.78 -14.56
CA VAL A 173 0.07 5.30 -15.33
C VAL A 173 0.61 4.03 -14.68
N PHE A 174 0.85 4.06 -13.37
CA PHE A 174 1.37 2.90 -12.64
C PHE A 174 0.33 1.77 -12.52
N GLU A 175 -0.96 2.09 -12.34
CA GLU A 175 -2.02 1.07 -12.31
C GLU A 175 -2.13 0.33 -13.65
N ARG A 176 -2.00 1.02 -14.78
CA ARG A 176 -1.96 0.39 -16.12
C ARG A 176 -0.73 -0.48 -16.32
N ALA A 177 0.37 -0.14 -15.66
CA ALA A 177 1.59 -0.95 -15.63
C ALA A 177 1.50 -2.12 -14.62
N GLY A 178 0.33 -2.41 -14.06
CA GLY A 178 0.09 -3.54 -13.15
C GLY A 178 0.50 -3.31 -11.71
N VAL A 179 0.79 -2.06 -11.32
CA VAL A 179 1.05 -1.69 -9.92
C VAL A 179 -0.29 -1.45 -9.20
N VAL A 180 -0.47 -2.08 -8.05
CA VAL A 180 -1.64 -1.77 -7.20
C VAL A 180 -1.26 -0.65 -6.25
N ILE A 181 -1.99 0.46 -6.29
CA ILE A 181 -1.77 1.58 -5.38
C ILE A 181 -2.82 1.51 -4.26
N VAL A 182 -2.35 1.49 -3.01
CA VAL A 182 -3.18 1.39 -1.81
C VAL A 182 -3.14 2.72 -1.05
N PRO A 183 -4.18 3.56 -1.15
CA PRO A 183 -4.22 4.87 -0.49
C PRO A 183 -4.67 4.75 0.97
N HIS A 184 -4.14 3.78 1.71
CA HIS A 184 -4.56 3.52 3.07
C HIS A 184 -3.42 2.98 3.92
N LEU A 185 -2.37 3.78 4.08
CA LEU A 185 -1.38 3.48 5.11
C LEU A 185 -1.91 3.95 6.46
N VAL A 186 -1.94 3.03 7.42
CA VAL A 186 -2.46 3.28 8.77
C VAL A 186 -1.68 4.42 9.43
N ASN A 187 -2.42 5.37 9.98
CA ASN A 187 -2.04 6.49 10.85
C ASN A 187 -0.58 6.49 11.35
N THR A 188 0.35 6.84 10.47
CA THR A 188 1.72 7.10 10.87
C THR A 188 2.16 8.43 10.27
N THR A 189 2.56 9.36 11.11
CA THR A 189 3.15 10.63 10.67
C THR A 189 4.61 10.48 10.21
N LYS A 190 5.14 9.25 10.23
CA LYS A 190 6.57 8.98 10.04
C LYS A 190 6.92 8.42 8.67
N ILE A 191 5.95 7.85 7.94
CA ILE A 191 6.15 7.25 6.62
C ILE A 191 5.12 7.83 5.68
N ASP A 192 5.58 8.43 4.59
CA ASP A 192 4.72 9.09 3.59
C ASP A 192 4.21 8.09 2.55
N ALA A 193 5.09 7.21 2.09
CA ALA A 193 4.80 6.12 1.16
C ALA A 193 5.83 5.00 1.31
N PHE A 194 5.56 3.84 0.76
CA PHE A 194 6.54 2.78 0.50
C PHE A 194 6.05 1.88 -0.63
N SER A 195 6.97 1.17 -1.27
CA SER A 195 6.66 0.21 -2.32
C SER A 195 7.20 -1.18 -2.03
N ARG A 196 6.57 -2.16 -2.67
CA ARG A 196 7.03 -3.54 -2.70
C ARG A 196 7.17 -4.01 -4.14
N CYS A 197 8.32 -4.57 -4.46
CA CYS A 197 8.53 -5.38 -5.64
C CYS A 197 8.23 -6.85 -5.33
N GLY A 198 7.47 -7.54 -6.17
CA GLY A 198 7.09 -8.94 -5.98
C GLY A 198 6.19 -9.44 -7.11
N PRO A 199 5.51 -10.60 -6.95
CA PRO A 199 4.56 -11.14 -7.94
C PRO A 199 3.42 -10.15 -8.26
N THR A 200 3.17 -9.23 -7.35
CA THR A 200 2.36 -8.02 -7.57
C THR A 200 3.11 -6.84 -6.97
N ALA A 201 3.45 -5.87 -7.81
CA ALA A 201 4.02 -4.62 -7.34
C ALA A 201 2.93 -3.80 -6.66
N VAL A 202 3.23 -3.27 -5.47
CA VAL A 202 2.29 -2.48 -4.68
C VAL A 202 2.97 -1.20 -4.21
N ILE A 203 2.27 -0.08 -4.30
CA ILE A 203 2.65 1.20 -3.70
C ILE A 203 1.63 1.53 -2.61
N PHE A 204 2.11 1.81 -1.41
CA PHE A 204 1.29 2.25 -0.28
C PHE A 204 1.47 3.74 -0.06
N LEU A 205 0.35 4.46 0.09
CA LEU A 205 0.35 5.90 0.30
C LEU A 205 -0.29 6.25 1.65
N ASN A 206 0.28 7.23 2.33
CA ASN A 206 -0.26 7.73 3.57
C ASN A 206 -1.45 8.68 3.30
N LYS A 207 -2.65 8.26 3.68
CA LYS A 207 -3.90 9.03 3.50
C LYS A 207 -3.97 10.32 4.34
N THR A 208 -3.10 10.48 5.34
CA THR A 208 -3.07 11.72 6.14
C THR A 208 -2.48 12.91 5.38
N ILE A 209 -1.75 12.64 4.29
CA ILE A 209 -1.18 13.67 3.41
C ILE A 209 -2.27 14.16 2.47
N LYS A 210 -2.72 15.39 2.68
CA LYS A 210 -3.81 16.02 1.90
C LYS A 210 -3.28 16.91 0.76
N SER A 211 -2.15 16.58 0.16
CA SER A 211 -1.56 17.33 -0.96
C SER A 211 -1.47 16.44 -2.20
N PRO A 212 -2.35 16.65 -3.20
CA PRO A 212 -2.32 15.89 -4.45
C PRO A 212 -0.98 15.95 -5.19
N SER A 213 -0.35 17.13 -5.23
CA SER A 213 0.97 17.27 -5.87
C SER A 213 2.06 16.47 -5.16
N ARG A 214 1.96 16.31 -3.83
CA ARG A 214 2.87 15.46 -3.05
C ARG A 214 2.61 13.98 -3.31
N TRP A 215 1.36 13.55 -3.39
CA TRP A 215 1.01 12.17 -3.75
C TRP A 215 1.57 11.78 -5.12
N ASN A 216 1.46 12.68 -6.11
CA ASN A 216 2.04 12.42 -7.43
C ASN A 216 3.55 12.21 -7.34
N PHE A 217 4.24 13.01 -6.53
CA PHE A 217 5.67 12.84 -6.32
C PHE A 217 5.98 11.54 -5.58
N ASP A 218 5.24 11.22 -4.52
CA ASP A 218 5.44 10.00 -3.72
C ASP A 218 5.18 8.73 -4.58
N ILE A 219 4.14 8.72 -5.42
CA ILE A 219 3.89 7.62 -6.38
C ILE A 219 5.08 7.45 -7.35
N CYS A 220 5.60 8.55 -7.90
CA CYS A 220 6.74 8.48 -8.81
C CYS A 220 8.05 8.10 -8.09
N HIS A 221 8.23 8.50 -6.83
CA HIS A 221 9.37 8.11 -6.00
C HIS A 221 9.35 6.60 -5.76
N GLU A 222 8.22 6.06 -5.33
CA GLU A 222 8.04 4.62 -5.14
C GLU A 222 8.13 3.85 -6.45
N GLY A 223 7.60 4.42 -7.54
CA GLY A 223 7.80 3.91 -8.89
C GLY A 223 9.27 3.84 -9.30
N GLY A 224 10.07 4.82 -8.88
CA GLY A 224 11.52 4.83 -9.07
C GLY A 224 12.20 3.66 -8.35
N HIS A 225 11.77 3.34 -7.13
CA HIS A 225 12.26 2.14 -6.43
C HIS A 225 11.88 0.86 -7.18
N LEU A 226 10.65 0.73 -7.66
CA LEU A 226 10.23 -0.45 -8.43
C LEU A 226 11.02 -0.62 -9.74
N VAL A 227 11.38 0.49 -10.39
CA VAL A 227 12.11 0.51 -11.66
C VAL A 227 13.62 0.27 -11.49
N MET A 228 14.24 0.88 -10.49
CA MET A 228 15.69 0.92 -10.35
C MET A 228 16.23 -0.01 -9.25
N HIS A 229 15.45 -0.31 -8.24
CA HIS A 229 15.93 -0.98 -7.04
C HIS A 229 15.31 -2.36 -6.81
N GLY A 230 14.73 -2.98 -7.85
CA GLY A 230 14.23 -4.36 -7.78
C GLY A 230 15.34 -5.33 -7.38
N GLY A 231 15.20 -6.00 -6.21
CA GLY A 231 16.21 -6.91 -5.67
C GLY A 231 17.43 -6.22 -5.03
N ILE A 232 17.41 -4.90 -4.87
CA ILE A 232 18.46 -4.11 -4.22
C ILE A 232 17.95 -3.64 -2.87
N GLN A 233 18.77 -3.74 -1.82
CA GLN A 233 18.43 -3.18 -0.51
C GLN A 233 18.35 -1.64 -0.60
N THR A 234 17.19 -1.11 -0.25
CA THR A 234 16.88 0.33 -0.27
C THR A 234 17.05 0.98 1.11
N GLY A 235 16.82 2.30 1.20
CA GLY A 235 16.92 3.06 2.45
C GLY A 235 18.29 3.69 2.69
N SER A 236 19.27 3.50 1.79
CA SER A 236 20.50 4.30 1.79
C SER A 236 20.24 5.71 1.26
N ILE A 237 21.10 6.65 1.61
CA ILE A 237 20.99 8.03 1.09
C ILE A 237 21.08 8.05 -0.43
N GLU A 238 21.85 7.16 -1.02
CA GLU A 238 22.04 7.05 -2.47
C GLU A 238 20.77 6.57 -3.17
N THR A 239 20.15 5.49 -2.68
CA THR A 239 18.91 4.94 -3.26
C THR A 239 17.74 5.92 -3.13
N GLU A 240 17.63 6.62 -1.99
CA GLU A 240 16.61 7.65 -1.79
C GLU A 240 16.80 8.85 -2.72
N ARG A 241 18.04 9.31 -2.89
CA ARG A 241 18.36 10.39 -3.85
C ARG A 241 18.10 10.00 -5.29
N ALA A 242 18.38 8.75 -5.65
CA ALA A 242 18.07 8.23 -6.99
C ALA A 242 16.56 8.21 -7.22
N ALA A 243 15.78 7.74 -6.26
CA ALA A 243 14.31 7.71 -6.34
C ALA A 243 13.70 9.12 -6.39
N ASP A 244 14.18 10.07 -5.59
CA ASP A 244 13.75 11.48 -5.65
C ASP A 244 14.07 12.11 -7.02
N ARG A 245 15.23 11.81 -7.58
CA ARG A 245 15.62 12.28 -8.91
C ARG A 245 14.79 11.64 -10.01
N PHE A 246 14.54 10.34 -9.92
CA PHE A 246 13.65 9.64 -10.85
C PHE A 246 12.25 10.27 -10.83
N ALA A 247 11.65 10.47 -9.66
CA ALA A 247 10.34 11.10 -9.52
C ALA A 247 10.32 12.49 -10.19
N SER A 248 11.33 13.29 -9.92
CA SER A 248 11.49 14.62 -10.49
C SER A 248 11.62 14.60 -12.03
N ALA A 249 12.44 13.69 -12.56
CA ALA A 249 12.66 13.53 -14.00
C ALA A 249 11.43 12.94 -14.71
N PHE A 250 10.78 11.97 -14.07
CA PHE A 250 9.59 11.33 -14.62
C PHE A 250 8.40 12.28 -14.70
N LEU A 251 8.16 13.10 -13.65
CA LEU A 251 7.12 14.12 -13.67
C LEU A 251 7.46 15.27 -14.62
N MET A 252 8.73 15.72 -14.64
CA MET A 252 9.19 16.94 -15.29
C MET A 252 10.40 16.66 -16.19
N PRO A 253 10.23 16.08 -17.39
CA PRO A 253 11.32 15.77 -18.31
C PRO A 253 12.19 17.00 -18.60
N LYS A 254 13.51 16.83 -18.56
CA LYS A 254 14.51 17.90 -18.58
C LYS A 254 14.24 18.95 -19.67
N ARG A 255 14.09 18.51 -20.93
CA ARG A 255 13.95 19.41 -22.07
C ARG A 255 12.69 20.26 -21.99
N ALA A 256 11.55 19.63 -21.77
CA ALA A 256 10.25 20.29 -21.71
C ALA A 256 10.13 21.21 -20.50
N PHE A 257 10.58 20.75 -19.33
CA PHE A 257 10.57 21.56 -18.12
C PHE A 257 11.48 22.79 -18.25
N SER A 258 12.71 22.63 -18.76
CA SER A 258 13.64 23.77 -18.94
C SER A 258 13.07 24.81 -19.86
N ARG A 259 12.44 24.41 -20.99
CA ARG A 259 11.77 25.34 -21.91
C ARG A 259 10.70 26.15 -21.19
N ASP A 260 9.78 25.45 -20.47
CA ASP A 260 8.65 26.11 -19.82
C ASP A 260 9.10 27.00 -18.66
N PHE A 261 10.11 26.57 -17.89
CA PHE A 261 10.66 27.35 -16.79
C PHE A 261 11.37 28.61 -17.22
N SER A 262 12.06 28.58 -18.36
CA SER A 262 12.81 29.72 -18.91
C SER A 262 11.89 30.82 -19.48
N MET A 263 10.58 30.56 -19.62
CA MET A 263 9.62 31.55 -20.11
C MET A 263 9.13 32.52 -19.02
N GLY A 264 9.62 32.39 -17.77
CA GLY A 264 9.19 33.20 -16.64
C GLY A 264 10.33 33.56 -15.68
N ASP A 265 10.05 34.45 -14.73
CA ASP A 265 10.99 34.78 -13.65
C ASP A 265 11.00 33.71 -12.55
N ALA A 266 12.15 33.09 -12.33
CA ALA A 266 12.37 32.12 -11.27
C ALA A 266 12.20 32.68 -9.84
N ALA A 267 12.18 34.00 -9.67
CA ALA A 267 11.91 34.67 -8.40
C ALA A 267 10.42 34.99 -8.20
N ASP A 268 9.60 34.85 -9.25
CA ASP A 268 8.17 35.14 -9.21
C ASP A 268 7.36 33.89 -8.82
N TRP A 269 6.72 33.95 -7.66
CA TRP A 269 5.83 32.89 -7.17
C TRP A 269 4.61 32.67 -8.07
N LYS A 270 4.16 33.68 -8.80
CA LYS A 270 3.08 33.55 -9.78
C LYS A 270 3.51 32.59 -10.89
N HIS A 271 4.77 32.71 -11.37
CA HIS A 271 5.34 31.79 -12.34
C HIS A 271 5.49 30.38 -11.74
N ILE A 272 6.03 30.25 -10.53
CA ILE A 272 6.19 28.94 -9.85
C ILE A 272 4.83 28.24 -9.69
N PHE A 273 3.76 28.96 -9.30
CA PHE A 273 2.42 28.35 -9.20
C PHE A 273 1.82 28.03 -10.58
N ALA A 274 2.10 28.81 -11.62
CA ALA A 274 1.72 28.43 -12.99
C ALA A 274 2.40 27.11 -13.41
N MET A 275 3.70 26.96 -13.12
CA MET A 275 4.43 25.71 -13.32
C MET A 275 3.86 24.56 -12.50
N LYS A 276 3.49 24.79 -11.22
CA LYS A 276 2.85 23.80 -10.35
C LYS A 276 1.57 23.25 -10.99
N ARG A 277 0.68 24.11 -11.45
CA ARG A 277 -0.57 23.71 -12.14
C ARG A 277 -0.30 22.94 -13.43
N ARG A 278 0.67 23.43 -14.22
CA ARG A 278 1.03 22.81 -15.50
C ARG A 278 1.63 21.40 -15.31
N TRP A 279 2.59 21.26 -14.40
CA TRP A 279 3.36 20.03 -14.23
C TRP A 279 2.78 19.06 -13.18
N ASN A 280 1.68 19.45 -12.54
CA ASN A 280 1.01 18.64 -11.52
C ASN A 280 1.97 18.21 -10.39
N ALA A 281 2.91 19.10 -10.04
CA ALA A 281 3.98 18.89 -9.07
C ALA A 281 3.98 20.01 -8.02
N SER A 282 4.51 19.78 -6.83
CA SER A 282 4.57 20.81 -5.77
C SER A 282 5.52 21.95 -6.15
N ALA A 283 5.28 23.15 -5.60
CA ALA A 283 6.18 24.29 -5.77
C ALA A 283 7.60 23.95 -5.29
N ALA A 284 7.71 23.18 -4.19
CA ALA A 284 9.01 22.68 -3.71
C ALA A 284 9.69 21.78 -4.75
N ALA A 285 8.94 20.88 -5.41
CA ALA A 285 9.48 20.02 -6.48
C ALA A 285 9.89 20.83 -7.71
N ILE A 286 9.11 21.84 -8.11
CA ILE A 286 9.46 22.76 -9.23
C ILE A 286 10.78 23.49 -8.93
N VAL A 287 10.91 24.10 -7.76
CA VAL A 287 12.12 24.82 -7.34
C VAL A 287 13.32 23.88 -7.26
N ARG A 288 13.12 22.68 -6.72
CA ARG A 288 14.17 21.67 -6.65
C ARG A 288 14.62 21.22 -8.05
N ARG A 289 13.68 20.94 -8.94
CA ARG A 289 13.96 20.56 -10.33
C ARG A 289 14.76 21.63 -11.08
N ALA A 290 14.35 22.90 -10.92
CA ALA A 290 15.05 24.03 -11.53
C ALA A 290 16.52 24.14 -11.04
N PHE A 291 16.75 23.88 -9.75
CA PHE A 291 18.09 23.87 -9.18
C PHE A 291 18.91 22.69 -9.70
N ASP A 292 18.36 21.47 -9.69
CA ASP A 292 19.05 20.26 -10.17
C ASP A 292 19.44 20.34 -11.66
N LEU A 293 18.68 21.10 -12.44
CA LEU A 293 18.95 21.37 -13.87
C LEU A 293 19.85 22.58 -14.11
N GLY A 294 20.28 23.29 -13.06
CA GLY A 294 21.11 24.49 -13.17
C GLY A 294 20.39 25.73 -13.72
N LEU A 295 19.04 25.73 -13.72
CA LEU A 295 18.24 26.86 -14.16
C LEU A 295 18.17 27.98 -13.11
N ILE A 296 18.43 27.66 -11.86
CA ILE A 296 18.61 28.61 -10.75
C ILE A 296 19.87 28.26 -9.97
N ASP A 297 20.48 29.27 -9.39
CA ASP A 297 21.65 29.11 -8.53
C ASP A 297 21.28 28.74 -7.07
N ALA A 298 22.30 28.41 -6.28
CA ALA A 298 22.13 28.05 -4.87
C ALA A 298 21.58 29.20 -3.99
N VAL A 299 21.75 30.45 -4.40
CA VAL A 299 21.24 31.62 -3.65
C VAL A 299 19.74 31.72 -3.85
N ARG A 300 19.28 31.65 -5.08
CA ARG A 300 17.83 31.64 -5.43
C ARG A 300 17.14 30.44 -4.83
N TYR A 301 17.72 29.24 -4.91
CA TYR A 301 17.21 28.04 -4.30
C TYR A 301 16.96 28.20 -2.79
N ARG A 302 18.00 28.66 -2.05
CA ARG A 302 17.87 28.91 -0.59
C ARG A 302 16.84 29.97 -0.25
N LYS A 303 16.78 31.05 -1.05
CA LYS A 303 15.78 32.13 -0.87
C LYS A 303 14.34 31.58 -1.02
N ALA A 304 14.11 30.76 -2.05
CA ALA A 304 12.79 30.14 -2.28
C ALA A 304 12.39 29.23 -1.12
N TYR A 305 13.27 28.35 -0.64
CA TYR A 305 12.98 27.47 0.50
C TYR A 305 12.77 28.25 1.79
N LYS A 306 13.54 29.33 2.04
CA LYS A 306 13.31 30.23 3.19
C LYS A 306 11.93 30.85 3.16
N GLN A 307 11.47 31.28 1.97
CA GLN A 307 10.13 31.85 1.79
C GLN A 307 9.03 30.82 1.99
N MET A 308 9.16 29.59 1.41
CA MET A 308 8.22 28.50 1.65
C MET A 308 8.10 28.14 3.15
N SER A 309 9.23 28.12 3.86
CA SER A 309 9.26 27.87 5.32
C SER A 309 8.58 29.01 6.10
N PHE A 310 8.82 30.25 5.73
CA PHE A 310 8.18 31.44 6.34
C PHE A 310 6.67 31.40 6.15
N GLN A 311 6.20 31.07 4.96
CA GLN A 311 4.77 30.89 4.65
C GLN A 311 4.18 29.61 5.25
N LYS A 312 4.99 28.78 5.88
CA LYS A 312 4.59 27.45 6.42
C LYS A 312 3.99 26.50 5.40
N TRP A 313 4.30 26.67 4.10
CA TRP A 313 3.78 25.80 3.03
C TRP A 313 4.25 24.35 3.18
N THR A 314 5.43 24.14 3.74
CA THR A 314 5.95 22.78 4.03
C THR A 314 5.17 22.05 5.12
N VAL A 315 4.35 22.74 5.91
CA VAL A 315 3.59 22.20 7.04
C VAL A 315 2.08 22.31 6.83
N LYS A 316 1.62 23.48 6.40
CA LYS A 316 0.18 23.77 6.21
C LYS A 316 -0.35 23.37 4.84
N GLY A 317 0.55 23.02 3.89
CA GLY A 317 0.24 22.81 2.48
C GLY A 317 0.50 24.05 1.64
N GLU A 318 0.81 23.83 0.38
CA GLU A 318 1.04 24.87 -0.60
C GLU A 318 -0.27 25.38 -1.19
N PRO A 319 -0.33 26.65 -1.65
CA PRO A 319 -1.47 27.13 -2.44
C PRO A 319 -1.62 26.36 -3.76
N GLU A 320 -2.82 26.46 -4.34
CA GLU A 320 -3.12 26.02 -5.70
C GLU A 320 -2.80 24.53 -5.93
N GLU A 321 -3.24 23.67 -5.03
CA GLU A 321 -3.15 22.24 -5.21
C GLU A 321 -3.98 21.79 -6.44
N PRO A 322 -3.47 20.87 -7.28
CA PRO A 322 -4.24 20.28 -8.36
C PRO A 322 -5.42 19.47 -7.82
N ALA A 323 -6.37 19.12 -8.70
CA ALA A 323 -7.47 18.23 -8.33
C ALA A 323 -6.94 16.87 -7.87
N PHE A 324 -7.48 16.38 -6.77
CA PHE A 324 -7.09 15.07 -6.22
C PHE A 324 -7.62 13.94 -7.12
N GLN A 325 -6.76 13.01 -7.45
CA GLN A 325 -7.09 11.84 -8.24
C GLN A 325 -6.75 10.60 -7.41
N GLU A 326 -7.79 9.97 -6.87
CA GLU A 326 -7.60 8.73 -6.13
C GLU A 326 -7.18 7.58 -7.08
N PRO A 327 -6.31 6.67 -6.64
CA PRO A 327 -6.09 5.40 -7.31
C PRO A 327 -7.39 4.59 -7.38
N GLU A 328 -7.65 3.97 -8.53
CA GLU A 328 -8.96 3.36 -8.80
C GLU A 328 -8.89 1.83 -8.93
N LEU A 329 -7.72 1.24 -9.25
CA LEU A 329 -7.61 -0.18 -9.59
C LEU A 329 -8.16 -1.10 -8.49
N LEU A 330 -7.81 -0.85 -7.23
CA LEU A 330 -8.28 -1.65 -6.10
C LEU A 330 -9.79 -1.45 -5.85
N ALA A 331 -10.26 -0.20 -5.92
CA ALA A 331 -11.68 0.13 -5.76
C ALA A 331 -12.51 -0.48 -6.89
N ASP A 332 -12.06 -0.34 -8.13
CA ASP A 332 -12.71 -0.94 -9.30
C ASP A 332 -12.76 -2.47 -9.23
N ALA A 333 -11.70 -3.10 -8.72
CA ALA A 333 -11.67 -4.54 -8.51
C ALA A 333 -12.73 -4.97 -7.48
N LEU A 334 -12.84 -4.27 -6.35
CA LEU A 334 -13.84 -4.56 -5.32
C LEU A 334 -15.27 -4.36 -5.81
N ILE A 335 -15.53 -3.30 -6.60
CA ILE A 335 -16.84 -3.07 -7.24
C ILE A 335 -17.15 -4.17 -8.27
N SER A 336 -16.12 -4.59 -9.03
CA SER A 336 -16.26 -5.61 -10.07
C SER A 336 -16.59 -7.00 -9.54
N LEU A 337 -16.31 -7.31 -8.29
CA LEU A 337 -16.69 -8.58 -7.65
C LEU A 337 -18.21 -8.82 -7.76
N GLY A 338 -19.02 -7.86 -7.31
CA GLY A 338 -20.47 -7.99 -7.32
C GLY A 338 -21.07 -8.02 -8.71
N THR A 339 -20.50 -7.24 -9.64
CA THR A 339 -21.07 -7.07 -10.99
C THR A 339 -20.65 -8.17 -11.97
N ARG A 340 -19.41 -8.64 -11.90
CA ARG A 340 -18.85 -9.59 -12.88
C ARG A 340 -18.76 -11.02 -12.36
N VAL A 341 -18.50 -11.24 -11.08
CA VAL A 341 -18.22 -12.56 -10.51
C VAL A 341 -19.33 -13.04 -9.58
N LYS A 342 -20.28 -12.18 -9.22
CA LYS A 342 -21.36 -12.43 -8.25
C LYS A 342 -20.86 -12.82 -6.85
N VAL A 343 -19.66 -12.37 -6.49
CA VAL A 343 -19.08 -12.49 -5.17
C VAL A 343 -19.25 -11.14 -4.48
N THR A 344 -19.76 -11.11 -3.27
CA THR A 344 -19.90 -9.86 -2.51
C THR A 344 -18.59 -9.50 -1.82
N ILE A 345 -18.45 -8.24 -1.38
CA ILE A 345 -17.33 -7.83 -0.54
C ILE A 345 -17.32 -8.61 0.78
N ASP A 346 -18.51 -8.95 1.31
CA ASP A 346 -18.62 -9.77 2.52
C ASP A 346 -18.18 -11.22 2.29
N ASP A 347 -18.50 -11.83 1.15
CA ASP A 347 -17.97 -13.15 0.78
C ASP A 347 -16.45 -13.15 0.68
N LEU A 348 -15.86 -12.09 0.10
CA LEU A 348 -14.40 -11.93 0.05
C LEU A 348 -13.80 -11.82 1.45
N ARG A 349 -14.40 -11.01 2.31
CA ARG A 349 -14.00 -10.84 3.70
C ARG A 349 -14.03 -12.18 4.48
N GLN A 350 -15.15 -12.92 4.37
CA GLN A 350 -15.33 -14.23 5.00
C GLN A 350 -14.28 -15.24 4.53
N GLN A 351 -13.98 -15.27 3.22
CA GLN A 351 -12.93 -16.14 2.67
C GLN A 351 -11.52 -15.82 3.17
N LEU A 352 -11.30 -14.58 3.64
CA LEU A 352 -10.05 -14.14 4.24
C LEU A 352 -10.04 -14.27 5.77
N HIS A 353 -11.19 -14.63 6.36
CA HIS A 353 -11.40 -14.73 7.79
C HIS A 353 -11.09 -13.43 8.55
N PHE A 354 -11.41 -12.29 7.93
CA PHE A 354 -11.30 -10.97 8.57
C PHE A 354 -12.62 -10.58 9.21
N THR A 355 -12.60 -9.90 10.37
CA THR A 355 -13.80 -9.21 10.84
C THR A 355 -14.13 -8.03 9.93
N PRO A 356 -15.38 -7.53 9.91
CA PRO A 356 -15.73 -6.34 9.12
C PRO A 356 -14.85 -5.12 9.43
N GLU A 357 -14.49 -4.93 10.69
CA GLU A 357 -13.61 -3.86 11.16
C GLU A 357 -12.20 -4.01 10.60
N THR A 358 -11.63 -5.20 10.70
CA THR A 358 -10.29 -5.49 10.17
C THR A 358 -10.25 -5.34 8.65
N PHE A 359 -11.27 -5.82 7.94
CA PHE A 359 -11.35 -5.65 6.48
C PHE A 359 -11.37 -4.16 6.10
N ARG A 360 -12.16 -3.35 6.79
CA ARG A 360 -12.20 -1.90 6.60
C ARG A 360 -10.86 -1.24 6.92
N GLU A 361 -10.20 -1.62 8.01
CA GLU A 361 -8.90 -1.09 8.39
C GLU A 361 -7.81 -1.45 7.37
N VAL A 362 -7.85 -2.66 6.82
CA VAL A 362 -6.86 -3.13 5.83
C VAL A 362 -7.08 -2.49 4.47
N THR A 363 -8.33 -2.38 4.01
CA THR A 363 -8.65 -1.96 2.63
C THR A 363 -9.08 -0.50 2.52
N GLY A 364 -9.50 0.13 3.61
CA GLY A 364 -10.18 1.42 3.62
C GLY A 364 -11.64 1.38 3.14
N VAL A 365 -12.17 0.20 2.83
CA VAL A 365 -13.51 0.00 2.28
C VAL A 365 -14.47 -0.47 3.37
N VAL A 366 -15.64 0.17 3.45
CA VAL A 366 -16.72 -0.25 4.35
C VAL A 366 -17.45 -1.43 3.75
N VAL A 367 -17.53 -2.54 4.48
CA VAL A 367 -18.37 -3.69 4.10
C VAL A 367 -19.82 -3.27 4.31
N PRO A 368 -20.66 -3.24 3.26
CA PRO A 368 -22.08 -2.98 3.46
C PRO A 368 -22.68 -4.11 4.32
N PRO A 369 -23.64 -3.79 5.22
CA PRO A 369 -24.29 -4.82 6.02
C PRO A 369 -24.88 -5.89 5.08
N ALA A 370 -24.66 -7.16 5.41
CA ALA A 370 -25.20 -8.27 4.64
C ALA A 370 -26.70 -8.04 4.46
N LYS A 371 -27.16 -7.89 3.21
CA LYS A 371 -28.59 -7.93 2.94
C LYS A 371 -29.05 -9.30 3.38
N LEU A 372 -29.80 -9.38 4.49
CA LEU A 372 -30.51 -10.60 4.88
C LEU A 372 -31.20 -11.11 3.60
N LYS A 373 -30.75 -12.25 3.08
CA LYS A 373 -31.50 -12.99 2.08
C LYS A 373 -32.77 -13.42 2.79
N LEU A 374 -33.81 -12.59 2.72
CA LEU A 374 -35.15 -13.03 3.05
C LEU A 374 -35.41 -14.16 2.09
N SER A 375 -35.47 -15.38 2.59
CA SER A 375 -35.97 -16.52 1.85
C SER A 375 -37.34 -16.12 1.32
N PRO A 376 -37.62 -16.34 0.02
CA PRO A 376 -38.91 -16.01 -0.48
C PRO A 376 -39.95 -16.77 0.38
N VAL A 377 -40.83 -16.02 1.03
CA VAL A 377 -41.98 -16.57 1.72
C VAL A 377 -42.82 -17.23 0.64
N ILE A 378 -42.82 -18.57 0.61
CA ILE A 378 -43.70 -19.33 -0.28
C ILE A 378 -45.11 -19.11 0.27
N PRO A 379 -46.00 -18.45 -0.47
CA PRO A 379 -47.38 -18.32 -0.02
C PRO A 379 -48.03 -19.71 0.03
N PHE A 380 -48.59 -20.05 1.18
CA PHE A 380 -49.44 -21.24 1.32
C PHE A 380 -50.64 -21.06 0.32
N SER A 381 -50.62 -21.83 -0.74
CA SER A 381 -51.85 -22.02 -1.56
C SER A 381 -52.88 -22.77 -0.73
N ARG A 382 -54.03 -22.15 -0.55
CA ARG A 382 -55.26 -22.78 -0.01
C ARG A 382 -55.83 -23.79 -1.00
#